data_1d5ebb8e62bfe60738ee568d59e062c3
#
_entry.id   1d5ebb8e62bfe60738ee568d59e062c3
#
_cell.length_a   1.000
_cell.length_b   1.000
_cell.length_c   1.000
_cell.angle_alpha   90.00
_cell.angle_beta   90.00
_cell.angle_gamma   90.00
#
_symmetry.space_group_name_H-M   'P 1'
#
loop_
_entity.id
_entity.type
_entity.pdbx_description
1 polymer ?
#
loop_
_entity_poly.entity_id
_entity_poly.type
_entity_poly.pdbx_seq_one_letter_code
_entity_poly.pdbx_strand_id
1 'polypeptide(L)'
;VCRKMKKYVTTSLETHLFFTRSMREHALFLLTAFPAGETGYRNKADWFRAQFEKALEQAVWLADGMVGEEVLCSGEVFTEFTEMAEQQTRRLTKIPIDIRITQAEKKLHAGCEICQDRRMIQQVRRLNQNVLYLLNGLIAFKEKILQEVTACNLYTVNYPLLIEHILREAKLYHQILTELEEKGCMPSKNLKNAELFWNQIMMEHALFIR
;
A
#
# COMPACT_ATOMS: atom_id res chain seq x y z
N VAL A 1 -24.33 1.01 -16.79
CA VAL A 1 -24.06 0.21 -15.57
C VAL A 1 -22.78 -0.59 -15.76
N CYS A 2 -22.66 -1.42 -16.81
CA CYS A 2 -21.50 -2.30 -17.06
C CYS A 2 -20.16 -1.54 -17.11
N ARG A 3 -20.06 -0.41 -17.84
CA ARG A 3 -18.83 0.39 -17.97
C ARG A 3 -18.38 1.00 -16.61
N LYS A 4 -19.32 1.44 -15.77
CA LYS A 4 -19.02 1.99 -14.44
C LYS A 4 -18.47 0.91 -13.51
N MET A 5 -19.07 -0.29 -13.55
CA MET A 5 -18.63 -1.43 -12.73
C MET A 5 -17.25 -1.96 -13.18
N LYS A 6 -16.98 -1.99 -14.49
CA LYS A 6 -15.64 -2.33 -15.02
C LYS A 6 -14.59 -1.36 -14.46
N LYS A 7 -14.84 -0.06 -14.56
CA LYS A 7 -13.93 0.96 -14.06
C LYS A 7 -13.68 0.81 -12.54
N TYR A 8 -14.72 0.48 -11.76
CA TYR A 8 -14.59 0.23 -10.33
C TYR A 8 -13.61 -0.91 -10.01
N VAL A 9 -13.78 -2.08 -10.65
CA VAL A 9 -12.91 -3.25 -10.42
C VAL A 9 -11.47 -2.96 -10.82
N THR A 10 -11.25 -2.49 -12.06
CA THR A 10 -9.91 -2.18 -12.56
C THR A 10 -9.23 -1.15 -11.67
N THR A 11 -9.89 -0.02 -11.39
CA THR A 11 -9.30 1.03 -10.55
C THR A 11 -9.02 0.56 -9.12
N SER A 12 -9.91 -0.24 -8.51
CA SER A 12 -9.64 -0.81 -7.18
C SER A 12 -8.39 -1.69 -7.20
N LEU A 13 -8.26 -2.58 -8.18
CA LEU A 13 -7.13 -3.50 -8.26
C LEU A 13 -5.81 -2.78 -8.55
N GLU A 14 -5.79 -1.83 -9.49
CA GLU A 14 -4.62 -0.99 -9.76
C GLU A 14 -4.18 -0.21 -8.52
N THR A 15 -5.15 0.37 -7.80
CA THR A 15 -4.89 1.05 -6.52
C THR A 15 -4.31 0.09 -5.47
N HIS A 16 -4.85 -1.12 -5.39
CA HIS A 16 -4.35 -2.12 -4.43
C HIS A 16 -2.93 -2.59 -4.76
N LEU A 17 -2.60 -2.89 -6.02
CA LEU A 17 -1.25 -3.34 -6.40
C LEU A 17 -0.18 -2.35 -5.90
N PHE A 18 -0.41 -1.06 -6.05
CA PHE A 18 0.52 -0.04 -5.59
C PHE A 18 0.49 0.14 -4.06
N PHE A 19 -0.68 0.47 -3.51
CA PHE A 19 -0.74 0.90 -2.11
C PHE A 19 -0.63 -0.22 -1.09
N THR A 20 -1.10 -1.45 -1.36
CA THR A 20 -0.92 -2.55 -0.40
C THR A 20 0.56 -2.91 -0.23
N ARG A 21 1.34 -2.83 -1.32
CA ARG A 21 2.80 -2.96 -1.27
C ARG A 21 3.41 -1.85 -0.43
N SER A 22 3.07 -0.60 -0.70
CA SER A 22 3.57 0.55 0.07
C SER A 22 3.23 0.42 1.56
N MET A 23 2.00 0.01 1.92
CA MET A 23 1.62 -0.16 3.33
C MET A 23 2.37 -1.32 4.01
N ARG A 24 2.64 -2.42 3.30
CA ARG A 24 3.50 -3.50 3.78
C ARG A 24 4.92 -2.99 4.07
N GLU A 25 5.48 -2.20 3.16
CA GLU A 25 6.82 -1.62 3.30
C GLU A 25 6.87 -0.58 4.41
N HIS A 26 5.85 0.27 4.55
CA HIS A 26 5.75 1.19 5.69
C HIS A 26 5.75 0.45 7.04
N ALA A 27 5.01 -0.64 7.12
CA ALA A 27 5.00 -1.46 8.33
C ALA A 27 6.36 -2.12 8.60
N LEU A 28 7.10 -2.52 7.55
CA LEU A 28 8.47 -3.02 7.65
C LEU A 28 9.43 -1.92 8.14
N PHE A 29 9.34 -0.69 7.63
CA PHE A 29 10.14 0.44 8.09
C PHE A 29 9.91 0.71 9.58
N LEU A 30 8.64 0.70 10.04
CA LEU A 30 8.33 0.84 11.44
C LEU A 30 8.90 -0.31 12.29
N LEU A 31 8.72 -1.56 11.83
CA LEU A 31 9.21 -2.75 12.53
C LEU A 31 10.74 -2.72 12.75
N THR A 32 11.48 -2.33 11.72
CA THR A 32 12.95 -2.32 11.77
C THR A 32 13.53 -1.13 12.53
N ALA A 33 12.75 -0.07 12.69
CA ALA A 33 13.18 1.17 13.30
C ALA A 33 13.07 1.19 14.83
N PHE A 34 12.28 0.31 15.45
CA PHE A 34 12.14 0.26 16.89
C PHE A 34 13.27 -0.54 17.56
N PRO A 35 13.79 -0.08 18.70
CA PRO A 35 14.69 -0.87 19.55
C PRO A 35 14.07 -2.23 19.93
N ALA A 36 14.92 -3.19 20.23
CA ALA A 36 14.49 -4.55 20.59
C ALA A 36 13.56 -4.59 21.82
N GLY A 37 13.71 -3.63 22.75
CA GLY A 37 12.88 -3.50 23.95
C GLY A 37 11.44 -3.05 23.66
N GLU A 38 11.18 -2.39 22.52
CA GLU A 38 9.85 -1.91 22.13
C GLU A 38 9.00 -3.02 21.51
N THR A 39 8.87 -4.14 22.24
CA THR A 39 8.22 -5.36 21.72
C THR A 39 6.77 -5.15 21.32
N GLY A 40 6.02 -4.30 22.03
CA GLY A 40 4.63 -3.98 21.71
C GLY A 40 4.47 -3.29 20.36
N TYR A 41 5.29 -2.28 20.09
CA TYR A 41 5.31 -1.56 18.82
C TYR A 41 5.81 -2.46 17.68
N ARG A 42 6.87 -3.22 17.92
CA ARG A 42 7.43 -4.18 16.95
C ARG A 42 6.42 -5.24 16.54
N ASN A 43 5.76 -5.89 17.49
CA ASN A 43 4.75 -6.92 17.21
C ASN A 43 3.56 -6.34 16.44
N LYS A 44 3.13 -5.12 16.76
CA LYS A 44 2.03 -4.46 16.04
C LYS A 44 2.43 -4.08 14.63
N ALA A 45 3.64 -3.58 14.41
CA ALA A 45 4.17 -3.29 13.08
C ALA A 45 4.29 -4.56 12.23
N ASP A 46 4.81 -5.66 12.78
CA ASP A 46 4.90 -6.94 12.07
C ASP A 46 3.52 -7.53 11.74
N TRP A 47 2.55 -7.37 12.64
CA TRP A 47 1.17 -7.77 12.37
C TRP A 47 0.62 -7.02 11.15
N PHE A 48 0.78 -5.69 11.08
CA PHE A 48 0.34 -4.91 9.92
C PHE A 48 1.08 -5.32 8.64
N ARG A 49 2.41 -5.53 8.70
CA ARG A 49 3.19 -6.04 7.58
C ARG A 49 2.60 -7.34 7.04
N ALA A 50 2.32 -8.29 7.92
CA ALA A 50 1.76 -9.59 7.52
C ALA A 50 0.32 -9.48 6.99
N GLN A 51 -0.51 -8.56 7.52
CA GLN A 51 -1.87 -8.36 7.00
C GLN A 51 -1.85 -7.70 5.61
N PHE A 52 -1.01 -6.69 5.39
CA PHE A 52 -0.88 -6.04 4.07
C PHE A 52 -0.19 -6.96 3.06
N GLU A 53 0.69 -7.87 3.47
CA GLU A 53 1.24 -8.92 2.61
C GLU A 53 0.13 -9.85 2.07
N LYS A 54 -0.79 -10.28 2.94
CA LYS A 54 -1.97 -11.07 2.53
C LYS A 54 -2.92 -10.29 1.62
N ALA A 55 -3.13 -9.01 1.91
CA ALA A 55 -3.96 -8.15 1.06
C ALA A 55 -3.34 -7.97 -0.32
N LEU A 56 -2.02 -7.80 -0.41
CA LEU A 56 -1.27 -7.73 -1.66
C LEU A 56 -1.37 -9.04 -2.45
N GLU A 57 -1.17 -10.19 -1.79
CA GLU A 57 -1.33 -11.50 -2.42
C GLU A 57 -2.73 -11.67 -3.04
N GLN A 58 -3.77 -11.29 -2.30
CA GLN A 58 -5.15 -11.33 -2.79
C GLN A 58 -5.37 -10.35 -3.96
N ALA A 59 -4.81 -9.14 -3.89
CA ALA A 59 -4.89 -8.16 -4.98
C ALA A 59 -4.23 -8.69 -6.25
N VAL A 60 -3.04 -9.26 -6.14
CA VAL A 60 -2.31 -9.88 -7.27
C VAL A 60 -3.12 -11.01 -7.90
N TRP A 61 -3.69 -11.89 -7.08
CA TRP A 61 -4.52 -12.98 -7.59
C TRP A 61 -5.76 -12.49 -8.34
N LEU A 62 -6.39 -11.39 -7.89
CA LEU A 62 -7.56 -10.80 -8.54
C LEU A 62 -7.20 -9.95 -9.78
N ALA A 63 -5.96 -9.47 -9.87
CA ALA A 63 -5.54 -8.51 -10.89
C ALA A 63 -5.25 -9.13 -12.26
N ASP A 64 -5.00 -10.43 -12.34
CA ASP A 64 -4.62 -11.09 -13.60
C ASP A 64 -5.74 -10.96 -14.65
N GLY A 65 -5.40 -10.35 -15.79
CA GLY A 65 -6.34 -10.04 -16.84
C GLY A 65 -7.35 -8.91 -16.55
N MET A 66 -7.17 -8.14 -15.43
CA MET A 66 -8.14 -7.13 -14.97
C MET A 66 -7.57 -5.71 -14.94
N VAL A 67 -6.28 -5.55 -15.05
CA VAL A 67 -5.55 -4.27 -14.96
C VAL A 67 -4.99 -3.84 -16.29
N GLY A 68 -4.74 -2.54 -16.45
CA GLY A 68 -4.22 -1.96 -17.68
C GLY A 68 -2.74 -2.26 -17.89
N GLU A 69 -2.33 -2.39 -19.16
CA GLU A 69 -0.93 -2.56 -19.53
C GLU A 69 -0.06 -1.38 -19.08
N GLU A 70 -0.61 -0.16 -19.13
CA GLU A 70 0.07 1.05 -18.68
C GLU A 70 0.51 0.95 -17.20
N VAL A 71 -0.33 0.39 -16.34
CA VAL A 71 -0.02 0.21 -14.92
C VAL A 71 1.05 -0.86 -14.73
N LEU A 72 0.95 -1.98 -15.42
CA LEU A 72 1.93 -3.07 -15.32
C LEU A 72 3.32 -2.66 -15.85
N CYS A 73 3.36 -1.78 -16.85
CA CYS A 73 4.62 -1.30 -17.46
C CYS A 73 5.15 -0.01 -16.81
N SER A 74 4.42 0.60 -15.87
CA SER A 74 4.79 1.90 -15.27
C SER A 74 6.06 1.85 -14.42
N GLY A 75 6.42 0.68 -13.88
CA GLY A 75 7.44 0.55 -12.84
C GLY A 75 6.98 0.98 -11.44
N GLU A 76 5.70 1.35 -11.27
CA GLU A 76 5.15 1.78 -9.98
C GLU A 76 4.71 0.59 -9.10
N VAL A 77 4.28 -0.52 -9.72
CA VAL A 77 3.87 -1.73 -9.01
C VAL A 77 5.08 -2.50 -8.49
N PHE A 78 6.07 -2.68 -9.33
CA PHE A 78 7.38 -3.24 -9.00
C PHE A 78 8.44 -2.70 -9.97
N THR A 79 9.71 -2.71 -9.54
CA THR A 79 10.87 -2.38 -10.37
C THR A 79 11.73 -3.63 -10.61
N GLU A 80 12.72 -3.52 -11.49
CA GLU A 80 13.71 -4.60 -11.68
C GLU A 80 14.48 -4.96 -10.39
N PHE A 81 14.59 -4.00 -9.45
CA PHE A 81 15.31 -4.16 -8.18
C PHE A 81 14.44 -4.75 -7.05
N THR A 82 13.11 -4.72 -7.16
CA THR A 82 12.19 -5.06 -6.08
C THR A 82 12.46 -6.46 -5.51
N GLU A 83 12.56 -7.48 -6.36
CA GLU A 83 12.77 -8.86 -5.91
C GLU A 83 14.12 -9.04 -5.21
N MET A 84 15.18 -8.43 -5.75
CA MET A 84 16.51 -8.48 -5.13
C MET A 84 16.51 -7.75 -3.77
N ALA A 85 15.86 -6.59 -3.68
CA ALA A 85 15.74 -5.84 -2.44
C ALA A 85 14.97 -6.64 -1.37
N GLU A 86 13.87 -7.31 -1.72
CA GLU A 86 13.11 -8.17 -0.82
C GLU A 86 13.96 -9.37 -0.34
N GLN A 87 14.70 -10.02 -1.23
CA GLN A 87 15.61 -11.12 -0.88
C GLN A 87 16.70 -10.67 0.09
N GLN A 88 17.34 -9.52 -0.16
CA GLN A 88 18.38 -8.96 0.71
C GLN A 88 17.80 -8.54 2.07
N THR A 89 16.66 -7.88 2.09
CA THR A 89 15.97 -7.48 3.32
C THR A 89 15.64 -8.70 4.17
N ARG A 90 15.03 -9.74 3.58
CA ARG A 90 14.75 -11.01 4.27
C ARG A 90 16.02 -11.65 4.82
N ARG A 91 17.10 -11.67 4.05
CA ARG A 91 18.38 -12.27 4.45
C ARG A 91 19.00 -11.54 5.63
N LEU A 92 19.01 -10.22 5.59
CA LEU A 92 19.69 -9.37 6.58
C LEU A 92 18.87 -9.20 7.86
N THR A 93 17.57 -8.96 7.76
CA THR A 93 16.69 -8.68 8.91
C THR A 93 16.10 -9.94 9.54
N LYS A 94 16.08 -11.07 8.82
CA LYS A 94 15.37 -12.31 9.16
C LYS A 94 13.84 -12.13 9.25
N ILE A 95 13.30 -10.98 8.81
CA ILE A 95 11.86 -10.75 8.73
C ILE A 95 11.33 -11.54 7.53
N PRO A 96 10.24 -12.32 7.69
CA PRO A 96 9.67 -13.08 6.58
C PRO A 96 9.06 -12.13 5.56
N ILE A 97 9.45 -12.27 4.29
CA ILE A 97 8.87 -11.58 3.12
C ILE A 97 8.56 -12.65 2.09
N ASP A 98 7.33 -12.70 1.61
CA ASP A 98 6.95 -13.66 0.58
C ASP A 98 7.27 -13.14 -0.83
N ILE A 99 8.45 -13.48 -1.31
CA ILE A 99 8.96 -13.09 -2.64
C ILE A 99 8.08 -13.64 -3.78
N ARG A 100 7.31 -14.72 -3.55
CA ARG A 100 6.45 -15.31 -4.57
C ARG A 100 5.38 -14.33 -5.04
N ILE A 101 4.98 -13.38 -4.20
CA ILE A 101 4.02 -12.33 -4.55
C ILE A 101 4.60 -11.44 -5.65
N THR A 102 5.82 -10.93 -5.49
CA THR A 102 6.51 -10.14 -6.53
C THR A 102 6.75 -10.96 -7.80
N GLN A 103 7.07 -12.26 -7.68
CA GLN A 103 7.20 -13.14 -8.83
C GLN A 103 5.85 -13.37 -9.55
N ALA A 104 4.74 -13.37 -8.82
CA ALA A 104 3.40 -13.45 -9.41
C ALA A 104 3.00 -12.14 -10.08
N GLU A 105 3.31 -10.98 -9.48
CA GLU A 105 3.07 -9.66 -10.10
C GLU A 105 3.78 -9.52 -11.45
N LYS A 106 5.02 -9.98 -11.56
CA LYS A 106 5.79 -9.99 -12.82
C LYS A 106 5.14 -10.82 -13.93
N LYS A 107 4.22 -11.71 -13.57
CA LYS A 107 3.52 -12.60 -14.51
C LYS A 107 2.08 -12.15 -14.79
N LEU A 108 1.64 -11.03 -14.24
CA LEU A 108 0.31 -10.51 -14.50
C LEU A 108 0.14 -10.17 -15.99
N HIS A 109 -1.03 -10.52 -16.51
CA HIS A 109 -1.43 -10.17 -17.86
C HIS A 109 -2.37 -8.96 -17.83
N ALA A 110 -2.17 -8.04 -18.76
CA ALA A 110 -3.11 -6.96 -18.97
C ALA A 110 -4.42 -7.49 -19.56
N GLY A 111 -5.54 -6.90 -19.15
CA GLY A 111 -6.85 -7.26 -19.68
C GLY A 111 -7.67 -6.03 -20.02
N CYS A 112 -8.31 -6.04 -21.23
CA CYS A 112 -9.15 -4.93 -21.66
C CYS A 112 -10.64 -5.30 -21.80
N GLU A 113 -10.99 -6.58 -21.90
CA GLU A 113 -12.37 -7.03 -22.13
C GLU A 113 -12.72 -8.17 -21.18
N ILE A 114 -13.25 -7.84 -20.02
CA ILE A 114 -13.78 -8.87 -19.13
C ILE A 114 -15.25 -8.60 -18.89
N CYS A 115 -16.04 -9.62 -19.21
CA CYS A 115 -17.40 -9.76 -18.71
C CYS A 115 -17.30 -9.90 -17.20
N GLN A 116 -17.53 -8.80 -16.47
CA GLN A 116 -17.35 -8.78 -15.03
C GLN A 116 -18.44 -9.61 -14.39
N ASP A 117 -18.05 -10.82 -13.96
CA ASP A 117 -18.89 -11.66 -13.14
C ASP A 117 -19.19 -10.92 -11.82
N ARG A 118 -20.42 -11.04 -11.34
CA ARG A 118 -20.84 -10.53 -10.02
C ARG A 118 -19.92 -11.01 -8.88
N ARG A 119 -19.33 -12.18 -9.04
CA ARG A 119 -18.36 -12.73 -8.08
C ARG A 119 -17.12 -11.86 -7.96
N MET A 120 -16.55 -11.44 -9.10
CA MET A 120 -15.36 -10.57 -9.12
C MET A 120 -15.64 -9.25 -8.40
N ILE A 121 -16.76 -8.61 -8.69
CA ILE A 121 -17.14 -7.36 -8.02
C ILE A 121 -17.27 -7.57 -6.50
N GLN A 122 -17.86 -8.68 -6.07
CA GLN A 122 -17.98 -9.00 -4.64
C GLN A 122 -16.62 -9.28 -3.98
N GLN A 123 -15.71 -9.95 -4.69
CA GLN A 123 -14.36 -10.23 -4.18
C GLN A 123 -13.55 -8.93 -4.02
N VAL A 124 -13.59 -8.06 -5.02
CA VAL A 124 -12.94 -6.74 -4.95
C VAL A 124 -13.54 -5.88 -3.84
N ARG A 125 -14.86 -5.86 -3.70
CA ARG A 125 -15.52 -5.14 -2.59
C ARG A 125 -15.09 -5.67 -1.22
N ARG A 126 -14.98 -6.99 -1.05
CA ARG A 126 -14.47 -7.58 0.20
C ARG A 126 -13.03 -7.20 0.47
N LEU A 127 -12.19 -7.16 -0.57
CA LEU A 127 -10.80 -6.71 -0.45
C LEU A 127 -10.75 -5.24 -0.04
N ASN A 128 -11.52 -4.34 -0.70
CA ASN A 128 -11.62 -2.94 -0.35
C ASN A 128 -12.01 -2.75 1.13
N GLN A 129 -13.06 -3.45 1.59
CA GLN A 129 -13.53 -3.37 2.98
C GLN A 129 -12.50 -3.87 3.98
N ASN A 130 -11.82 -4.98 3.68
CA ASN A 130 -10.74 -5.51 4.52
C ASN A 130 -9.58 -4.51 4.61
N VAL A 131 -9.17 -3.95 3.48
CA VAL A 131 -8.07 -2.97 3.44
C VAL A 131 -8.46 -1.67 4.15
N LEU A 132 -9.69 -1.17 4.01
CA LEU A 132 -10.18 -0.01 4.78
C LEU A 132 -10.12 -0.26 6.29
N TYR A 133 -10.51 -1.45 6.75
CA TYR A 133 -10.36 -1.83 8.15
C TYR A 133 -8.91 -1.83 8.61
N LEU A 134 -7.99 -2.40 7.82
CA LEU A 134 -6.55 -2.40 8.12
C LEU A 134 -5.97 -0.99 8.13
N LEU A 135 -6.38 -0.13 7.18
CA LEU A 135 -5.92 1.26 7.09
C LEU A 135 -6.34 2.08 8.29
N ASN A 136 -7.59 1.94 8.78
CA ASN A 136 -8.02 2.62 9.99
C ASN A 136 -7.11 2.28 11.18
N GLY A 137 -6.77 1.01 11.34
CA GLY A 137 -5.85 0.56 12.39
C GLY A 137 -4.40 1.06 12.19
N LEU A 138 -3.90 1.03 10.95
CA LEU A 138 -2.53 1.47 10.62
C LEU A 138 -2.38 2.99 10.78
N ILE A 139 -3.37 3.78 10.35
CA ILE A 139 -3.39 5.24 10.51
C ILE A 139 -3.34 5.59 12.00
N ALA A 140 -4.24 5.03 12.81
CA ALA A 140 -4.24 5.26 14.26
C ALA A 140 -2.92 4.83 14.91
N PHE A 141 -2.30 3.74 14.44
CA PHE A 141 -1.01 3.29 14.93
C PHE A 141 0.12 4.28 14.59
N LYS A 142 0.18 4.77 13.34
CA LYS A 142 1.17 5.78 12.91
C LYS A 142 0.97 7.12 13.64
N GLU A 143 -0.27 7.56 13.84
CA GLU A 143 -0.58 8.78 14.60
C GLU A 143 -0.09 8.67 16.04
N LYS A 144 -0.32 7.51 16.68
CA LYS A 144 0.19 7.25 18.02
C LYS A 144 1.72 7.28 18.06
N ILE A 145 2.42 6.63 17.12
CA ILE A 145 3.88 6.64 17.04
C ILE A 145 4.38 8.09 16.89
N LEU A 146 3.81 8.86 15.98
CA LEU A 146 4.21 10.26 15.76
C LEU A 146 4.03 11.09 17.04
N GLN A 147 2.92 10.94 17.73
CA GLN A 147 2.65 11.61 19.00
C GLN A 147 3.68 11.25 20.07
N GLU A 148 3.95 9.96 20.28
CA GLU A 148 4.87 9.48 21.32
C GLU A 148 6.34 9.88 21.01
N VAL A 149 6.73 9.85 19.74
CA VAL A 149 8.08 10.29 19.31
C VAL A 149 8.26 11.80 19.52
N THR A 150 7.26 12.61 19.13
CA THR A 150 7.32 14.07 19.30
C THR A 150 7.25 14.49 20.77
N ALA A 151 6.60 13.69 21.62
CA ALA A 151 6.58 13.88 23.06
C ALA A 151 7.83 13.31 23.80
N CYS A 152 8.80 12.75 23.07
CA CYS A 152 9.99 12.09 23.62
C CYS A 152 9.69 10.89 24.54
N ASN A 153 8.53 10.25 24.40
CA ASN A 153 8.13 9.06 25.13
C ASN A 153 8.52 7.74 24.41
N LEU A 154 8.80 7.81 23.12
CA LEU A 154 9.16 6.67 22.28
C LEU A 154 10.37 7.01 21.43
N TYR A 155 11.35 6.11 21.41
CA TYR A 155 12.49 6.20 20.51
C TYR A 155 12.29 5.32 19.27
N THR A 156 12.62 5.88 18.12
CA THR A 156 12.74 5.18 16.83
C THR A 156 13.83 5.83 16.01
N VAL A 157 14.48 5.08 15.11
CA VAL A 157 15.43 5.64 14.15
C VAL A 157 14.74 6.36 12.99
N ASN A 158 13.43 6.19 12.85
CA ASN A 158 12.66 6.93 11.85
C ASN A 158 12.46 8.38 12.31
N TYR A 159 12.79 9.33 11.43
CA TYR A 159 12.49 10.73 11.69
C TYR A 159 10.98 10.99 11.78
N PRO A 160 10.54 11.96 12.61
CA PRO A 160 9.13 12.38 12.63
C PRO A 160 8.57 12.70 11.23
N LEU A 161 9.38 13.36 10.39
CA LEU A 161 9.01 13.67 9.00
C LEU A 161 8.69 12.41 8.18
N LEU A 162 9.48 11.32 8.33
CA LEU A 162 9.20 10.06 7.64
C LEU A 162 7.89 9.43 8.15
N ILE A 163 7.65 9.46 9.47
CA ILE A 163 6.42 8.91 10.06
C ILE A 163 5.19 9.69 9.54
N GLU A 164 5.30 11.01 9.48
CA GLU A 164 4.26 11.89 8.95
C GLU A 164 4.01 11.66 7.45
N HIS A 165 5.07 11.49 6.67
CA HIS A 165 5.03 11.16 5.25
C HIS A 165 4.24 9.86 5.00
N ILE A 166 4.65 8.75 5.61
CA ILE A 166 3.98 7.46 5.44
C ILE A 166 2.55 7.44 6.03
N LEU A 167 2.24 8.34 6.97
CA LEU A 167 0.89 8.56 7.48
C LEU A 167 0.01 9.25 6.43
N ARG A 168 0.52 10.28 5.74
CA ARG A 168 -0.23 10.97 4.67
C ARG A 168 -0.56 10.03 3.51
N GLU A 169 0.36 9.16 3.13
CA GLU A 169 0.09 8.17 2.08
C GLU A 169 -0.98 7.15 2.50
N ALA A 170 -0.95 6.69 3.76
CA ALA A 170 -2.01 5.81 4.26
C ALA A 170 -3.38 6.50 4.28
N LYS A 171 -3.44 7.79 4.63
CA LYS A 171 -4.68 8.60 4.59
C LYS A 171 -5.17 8.81 3.15
N LEU A 172 -4.26 9.04 2.20
CA LEU A 172 -4.62 9.12 0.78
C LEU A 172 -5.22 7.81 0.28
N TYR A 173 -4.60 6.68 0.59
CA TYR A 173 -5.12 5.37 0.20
C TYR A 173 -6.51 5.11 0.78
N HIS A 174 -6.70 5.40 2.07
CA HIS A 174 -7.99 5.30 2.74
C HIS A 174 -9.06 6.16 2.04
N GLN A 175 -8.73 7.41 1.70
CA GLN A 175 -9.64 8.30 1.00
C GLN A 175 -10.03 7.75 -0.38
N ILE A 176 -9.06 7.27 -1.16
CA ILE A 176 -9.31 6.71 -2.50
C ILE A 176 -10.29 5.53 -2.40
N LEU A 177 -10.06 4.59 -1.49
CA LEU A 177 -10.94 3.42 -1.34
C LEU A 177 -12.33 3.79 -0.84
N THR A 178 -12.43 4.75 0.10
CA THR A 178 -13.73 5.25 0.58
C THR A 178 -14.54 5.83 -0.57
N GLU A 179 -13.93 6.68 -1.41
CA GLU A 179 -14.64 7.28 -2.55
C GLU A 179 -14.98 6.24 -3.63
N LEU A 180 -14.13 5.23 -3.84
CA LEU A 180 -14.45 4.12 -4.74
C LEU A 180 -15.67 3.31 -4.25
N GLU A 181 -15.76 3.04 -2.95
CA GLU A 181 -16.90 2.32 -2.38
C GLU A 181 -18.20 3.17 -2.42
N GLU A 182 -18.13 4.46 -2.15
CA GLU A 182 -19.28 5.35 -2.14
C GLU A 182 -19.77 5.73 -3.54
N LYS A 183 -18.86 6.11 -4.42
CA LYS A 183 -19.17 6.71 -5.74
C LYS A 183 -18.98 5.74 -6.91
N GLY A 184 -18.23 4.66 -6.70
CA GLY A 184 -17.83 3.70 -7.74
C GLY A 184 -16.90 4.29 -8.80
N CYS A 185 -16.18 5.36 -8.48
CA CYS A 185 -15.19 6.01 -9.35
C CYS A 185 -14.14 6.74 -8.52
N MET A 186 -12.98 6.97 -9.12
CA MET A 186 -11.91 7.78 -8.51
C MET A 186 -12.41 9.17 -8.13
N PRO A 187 -11.87 9.74 -7.03
CA PRO A 187 -12.12 11.12 -6.69
C PRO A 187 -11.82 12.02 -7.90
N SER A 188 -12.74 12.94 -8.21
CA SER A 188 -12.43 14.04 -9.11
C SER A 188 -11.53 15.02 -8.34
N LYS A 189 -10.23 14.73 -8.29
CA LYS A 189 -9.29 15.61 -7.60
C LYS A 189 -9.16 16.92 -8.36
N ASN A 190 -9.16 18.02 -7.62
CA ASN A 190 -8.56 19.25 -8.10
C ASN A 190 -7.10 18.93 -8.46
N LEU A 191 -6.77 19.00 -9.75
CA LEU A 191 -5.45 18.67 -10.30
C LEU A 191 -4.31 19.33 -9.50
N LYS A 192 -4.50 20.60 -9.14
CA LYS A 192 -3.55 21.36 -8.31
C LYS A 192 -3.26 20.70 -6.97
N ASN A 193 -4.29 20.19 -6.27
CA ASN A 193 -4.09 19.53 -4.97
C ASN A 193 -3.38 18.19 -5.11
N ALA A 194 -3.64 17.46 -6.21
CA ALA A 194 -2.92 16.23 -6.50
C ALA A 194 -1.44 16.51 -6.81
N GLU A 195 -1.15 17.52 -7.63
CA GLU A 195 0.22 17.93 -7.95
C GLU A 195 0.99 18.37 -6.69
N LEU A 196 0.37 19.20 -5.84
CA LEU A 196 0.99 19.65 -4.58
C LEU A 196 1.30 18.46 -3.66
N PHE A 197 0.38 17.51 -3.55
CA PHE A 197 0.60 16.30 -2.75
C PHE A 197 1.80 15.50 -3.27
N TRP A 198 1.82 15.16 -4.57
CA TRP A 198 2.87 14.35 -5.15
C TRP A 198 4.22 15.07 -5.18
N ASN A 199 4.26 16.38 -5.44
CA ASN A 199 5.49 17.17 -5.37
C ASN A 199 6.06 17.15 -3.96
N GLN A 200 5.24 17.26 -2.92
CA GLN A 200 5.69 17.14 -1.53
C GLN A 200 6.25 15.75 -1.25
N ILE A 201 5.55 14.69 -1.64
CA ILE A 201 5.99 13.29 -1.48
C ILE A 201 7.36 13.08 -2.14
N MET A 202 7.53 13.52 -3.39
CA MET A 202 8.80 13.39 -4.13
C MET A 202 9.95 14.19 -3.50
N MET A 203 9.67 15.39 -3.03
CA MET A 203 10.67 16.21 -2.31
C MET A 203 11.13 15.48 -1.03
N GLU A 204 10.20 14.93 -0.26
CA GLU A 204 10.52 14.21 0.98
C GLU A 204 11.32 12.94 0.71
N HIS A 205 10.99 12.16 -0.36
CA HIS A 205 11.81 11.03 -0.80
C HIS A 205 13.26 11.46 -1.08
N ALA A 206 13.47 12.58 -1.76
CA ALA A 206 14.80 13.09 -2.02
C ALA A 206 15.56 13.46 -0.73
N LEU A 207 14.87 13.93 0.31
CA LEU A 207 15.46 14.21 1.63
C LEU A 207 15.85 12.91 2.38
N PHE A 208 15.09 11.83 2.23
CA PHE A 208 15.37 10.56 2.91
C PHE A 208 16.57 9.81 2.30
N ILE A 209 16.90 10.05 1.04
CA ILE A 209 18.04 9.43 0.33
C ILE A 209 19.36 10.21 0.61
N ARG A 210 19.28 11.42 1.14
CA ARG A 210 20.42 12.30 1.43
C ARG A 210 21.13 11.91 2.73
#